data_8ea84fe239a5489c723d79772de79461
#
_entry.id   8ea84fe239a5489c723d79772de79461
#
_cell.length_a   1.000
_cell.length_b   1.000
_cell.length_c   1.000
_cell.angle_alpha   90.00
_cell.angle_beta   90.00
_cell.angle_gamma   90.00
#
_symmetry.space_group_name_H-M   'P 1'
#
loop_
_entity.id
_entity.type
_entity.pdbx_description
1 polymer ?
#
loop_
_entity_poly.entity_id
_entity_poly.type
_entity_poly.pdbx_seq_one_letter_code
_entity_poly.pdbx_strand_id
1 'polypeptide(L)'
;MMNPNQNSDSVEATATTIVNGNEQSLTEKYISTNSDESAILVENGGNATISNAVIDKSSGNSTNTENSEFYGVNAGILVKSNSTATIKNATISTNAKGRNAVFSTGTDSKIYISDSTITTEGESSSRGLDATYGGYIEADNVKFQLKEDLVLLLLRIEVKAQLLQKILILKQMEQDLQ
;
A
#
# COMPACT_ATOMS: atom_id res chain seq x y z
N MET A 1 11.80 -4.04 -18.24
CA MET A 1 10.95 -3.00 -18.84
C MET A 1 9.51 -3.47 -18.74
N MET A 2 8.63 -2.78 -18.01
CA MET A 2 7.23 -3.15 -17.94
C MET A 2 6.58 -2.96 -19.31
N ASN A 3 5.79 -3.95 -19.73
CA ASN A 3 5.04 -3.86 -20.98
C ASN A 3 3.90 -2.83 -20.78
N PRO A 4 3.85 -1.71 -21.53
CA PRO A 4 2.82 -0.69 -21.36
C PRO A 4 1.40 -1.17 -21.71
N ASN A 5 1.25 -2.36 -22.25
CA ASN A 5 -0.04 -2.96 -22.60
C ASN A 5 -0.55 -3.99 -21.58
N GLN A 6 0.14 -4.19 -20.44
CA GLN A 6 -0.42 -5.03 -19.39
C GLN A 6 -1.51 -4.27 -18.63
N ASN A 7 -2.71 -4.82 -18.68
CA ASN A 7 -3.86 -4.28 -17.96
C ASN A 7 -3.78 -4.71 -16.50
N SER A 8 -3.78 -3.73 -15.58
CA SER A 8 -3.80 -3.98 -14.13
C SER A 8 -5.01 -4.80 -13.67
N ASP A 9 -6.07 -4.83 -14.47
CA ASP A 9 -7.30 -5.57 -14.19
C ASP A 9 -7.25 -7.03 -14.63
N SER A 10 -6.15 -7.46 -15.27
CA SER A 10 -5.98 -8.85 -15.75
C SER A 10 -5.84 -9.88 -14.63
N VAL A 11 -5.57 -9.45 -13.41
CA VAL A 11 -5.44 -10.31 -12.23
C VAL A 11 -6.60 -10.03 -11.29
N GLU A 12 -7.37 -11.06 -10.97
CA GLU A 12 -8.41 -10.99 -9.95
C GLU A 12 -7.78 -10.85 -8.57
N ALA A 13 -8.43 -10.06 -7.71
CA ALA A 13 -8.03 -9.87 -6.34
C ALA A 13 -9.21 -10.13 -5.40
N THR A 14 -8.91 -10.60 -4.21
CA THR A 14 -9.90 -10.84 -3.15
C THR A 14 -9.51 -10.11 -1.87
N ALA A 15 -10.47 -9.81 -1.02
CA ALA A 15 -10.26 -9.20 0.27
C ALA A 15 -11.35 -9.57 1.27
N THR A 16 -11.06 -9.41 2.56
CA THR A 16 -12.08 -9.55 3.61
C THR A 16 -13.11 -8.42 3.56
N THR A 17 -12.71 -7.23 3.06
CA THR A 17 -13.60 -6.09 2.86
C THR A 17 -13.40 -5.55 1.45
N ILE A 18 -14.49 -5.43 0.68
CA ILE A 18 -14.47 -4.98 -0.71
C ILE A 18 -15.38 -3.76 -0.87
N VAL A 19 -14.82 -2.68 -1.42
CA VAL A 19 -15.55 -1.50 -1.90
C VAL A 19 -15.55 -1.55 -3.42
N ASN A 20 -16.69 -1.93 -3.99
CA ASN A 20 -16.83 -2.22 -5.41
C ASN A 20 -17.83 -1.25 -6.05
N GLY A 21 -17.33 -0.26 -6.80
CA GLY A 21 -18.15 0.68 -7.55
C GLY A 21 -19.02 1.63 -6.72
N ASN A 22 -18.85 1.68 -5.41
CA ASN A 22 -19.65 2.51 -4.48
C ASN A 22 -18.76 3.37 -3.58
N GLU A 23 -19.36 4.27 -2.82
CA GLU A 23 -18.70 5.00 -1.75
C GLU A 23 -18.89 4.28 -0.41
N GLN A 24 -17.82 4.16 0.37
CA GLN A 24 -17.88 3.54 1.70
C GLN A 24 -16.90 4.19 2.68
N SER A 25 -17.37 4.40 3.92
CA SER A 25 -16.54 4.81 5.06
C SER A 25 -16.17 3.61 5.90
N LEU A 26 -14.87 3.46 6.18
CA LEU A 26 -14.27 2.34 6.89
C LEU A 26 -13.53 2.88 8.13
N THR A 27 -14.02 2.55 9.33
CA THR A 27 -13.52 3.11 10.61
C THR A 27 -13.17 2.05 11.65
N GLU A 28 -13.20 0.77 11.27
CA GLU A 28 -13.07 -0.34 12.20
C GLU A 28 -11.70 -1.06 12.05
N LYS A 29 -11.62 -2.25 12.58
CA LYS A 29 -10.48 -3.15 12.39
C LYS A 29 -10.76 -4.13 11.24
N TYR A 30 -9.83 -4.17 10.27
CA TYR A 30 -9.89 -5.00 9.08
C TYR A 30 -8.70 -5.97 9.08
N ILE A 31 -8.99 -7.27 9.11
CA ILE A 31 -7.97 -8.31 9.22
C ILE A 31 -8.11 -9.27 8.04
N SER A 32 -6.98 -9.63 7.42
CA SER A 32 -6.88 -10.78 6.54
C SER A 32 -5.74 -11.69 6.97
N THR A 33 -6.01 -12.99 7.00
CA THR A 33 -5.03 -14.03 7.36
C THR A 33 -4.85 -15.08 6.26
N ASN A 34 -5.62 -15.00 5.19
CA ASN A 34 -5.57 -15.94 4.07
C ASN A 34 -4.50 -15.56 3.05
N SER A 35 -3.96 -16.54 2.36
CA SER A 35 -3.07 -16.34 1.21
C SER A 35 -3.81 -15.66 0.07
N ASP A 36 -3.11 -14.76 -0.64
CA ASP A 36 -3.59 -14.02 -1.82
C ASP A 36 -4.86 -13.17 -1.57
N GLU A 37 -5.20 -12.89 -0.32
CA GLU A 37 -6.34 -12.08 0.09
C GLU A 37 -5.87 -10.80 0.76
N SER A 38 -6.33 -9.65 0.32
CA SER A 38 -6.08 -8.36 0.97
C SER A 38 -7.01 -8.14 2.18
N ALA A 39 -6.68 -7.22 3.08
CA ALA A 39 -7.62 -6.84 4.13
C ALA A 39 -8.71 -5.92 3.58
N ILE A 40 -8.33 -4.97 2.69
CA ILE A 40 -9.27 -4.07 2.01
C ILE A 40 -8.92 -4.06 0.51
N LEU A 41 -9.95 -4.20 -0.33
CA LEU A 41 -9.89 -4.00 -1.78
C LEU A 41 -10.86 -2.90 -2.18
N VAL A 42 -10.38 -1.94 -2.98
CA VAL A 42 -11.20 -0.89 -3.59
C VAL A 42 -11.06 -1.01 -5.10
N GLU A 43 -12.17 -1.28 -5.78
CA GLU A 43 -12.15 -1.58 -7.21
C GLU A 43 -13.39 -1.06 -7.97
N ASN A 44 -13.31 -1.10 -9.30
CA ASN A 44 -14.42 -0.79 -10.22
C ASN A 44 -15.00 0.62 -10.02
N GLY A 45 -14.15 1.62 -9.83
CA GLY A 45 -14.58 2.99 -9.57
C GLY A 45 -15.05 3.23 -8.12
N GLY A 46 -14.75 2.32 -7.20
CA GLY A 46 -15.07 2.48 -5.79
C GLY A 46 -14.32 3.64 -5.13
N ASN A 47 -14.93 4.23 -4.11
CA ASN A 47 -14.35 5.34 -3.34
C ASN A 47 -14.43 5.02 -1.83
N ALA A 48 -13.27 4.73 -1.23
CA ALA A 48 -13.17 4.40 0.19
C ALA A 48 -12.62 5.58 1.01
N THR A 49 -13.31 5.94 2.08
CA THR A 49 -12.78 6.83 3.13
C THR A 49 -12.42 5.98 4.34
N ILE A 50 -11.12 5.78 4.59
CA ILE A 50 -10.59 4.94 5.67
C ILE A 50 -10.04 5.87 6.75
N SER A 51 -10.67 5.91 7.93
CA SER A 51 -10.24 6.83 8.99
C SER A 51 -10.27 6.19 10.37
N ASN A 52 -9.24 6.49 11.18
CA ASN A 52 -9.08 5.92 12.52
C ASN A 52 -9.15 4.38 12.55
N ALA A 53 -8.74 3.74 11.46
CA ALA A 53 -8.88 2.31 11.24
C ALA A 53 -7.59 1.56 11.56
N VAL A 54 -7.73 0.27 11.90
CA VAL A 54 -6.61 -0.66 12.05
C VAL A 54 -6.70 -1.70 10.93
N ILE A 55 -5.67 -1.76 10.10
CA ILE A 55 -5.57 -2.72 9.01
C ILE A 55 -4.44 -3.69 9.31
N ASP A 56 -4.76 -4.97 9.34
CA ASP A 56 -3.83 -6.01 9.76
C ASP A 56 -3.84 -7.18 8.75
N LYS A 57 -2.74 -7.29 8.03
CA LYS A 57 -2.45 -8.41 7.14
C LYS A 57 -1.39 -9.31 7.77
N SER A 58 -1.77 -10.01 8.85
CA SER A 58 -0.83 -10.69 9.75
C SER A 58 -0.35 -12.06 9.27
N SER A 59 -1.07 -12.74 8.39
CA SER A 59 -0.67 -14.06 7.87
C SER A 59 -1.20 -14.35 6.46
N GLY A 60 -0.94 -15.54 5.92
CA GLY A 60 -1.27 -15.95 4.54
C GLY A 60 -0.23 -15.40 3.52
N ASN A 61 0.70 -16.21 3.04
CA ASN A 61 1.74 -15.80 2.08
C ASN A 61 1.16 -15.63 0.68
N SER A 62 1.79 -14.78 -0.13
CA SER A 62 1.49 -14.78 -1.56
C SER A 62 1.94 -16.09 -2.19
N THR A 63 1.04 -16.69 -2.99
CA THR A 63 1.35 -17.90 -3.77
C THR A 63 1.97 -17.57 -5.12
N ASN A 64 1.82 -16.33 -5.58
CA ASN A 64 2.39 -15.82 -6.82
C ASN A 64 3.09 -14.48 -6.56
N THR A 65 4.42 -14.48 -6.63
CA THR A 65 5.24 -13.30 -6.39
C THR A 65 4.96 -12.18 -7.40
N GLU A 66 4.74 -12.50 -8.68
CA GLU A 66 4.44 -11.53 -9.71
C GLU A 66 3.10 -10.81 -9.44
N ASN A 67 2.08 -11.57 -9.05
CA ASN A 67 0.78 -11.00 -8.68
C ASN A 67 0.89 -10.07 -7.47
N SER A 68 1.71 -10.43 -6.49
CA SER A 68 1.95 -9.60 -5.32
C SER A 68 2.75 -8.33 -5.65
N GLU A 69 3.82 -8.44 -6.42
CA GLU A 69 4.74 -7.33 -6.69
C GLU A 69 4.22 -6.34 -7.72
N PHE A 70 3.45 -6.79 -8.70
CA PHE A 70 2.99 -5.94 -9.81
C PHE A 70 1.51 -5.60 -9.77
N TYR A 71 0.68 -6.45 -9.17
CA TYR A 71 -0.77 -6.26 -9.11
C TYR A 71 -1.31 -6.06 -7.68
N GLY A 72 -0.44 -6.10 -6.69
CA GLY A 72 -0.79 -5.82 -5.29
C GLY A 72 -1.65 -6.88 -4.62
N VAL A 73 -1.76 -8.07 -5.21
CA VAL A 73 -2.46 -9.19 -4.57
C VAL A 73 -1.82 -9.50 -3.22
N ASN A 74 -2.63 -9.74 -2.20
CA ASN A 74 -2.19 -9.98 -0.83
C ASN A 74 -1.70 -8.73 -0.05
N ALA A 75 -2.06 -7.53 -0.48
CA ALA A 75 -1.73 -6.29 0.23
C ALA A 75 -2.60 -6.08 1.48
N GLY A 76 -2.18 -5.20 2.39
CA GLY A 76 -3.06 -4.70 3.44
C GLY A 76 -4.25 -3.94 2.84
N ILE A 77 -3.96 -2.95 1.99
CA ILE A 77 -4.96 -2.20 1.21
C ILE A 77 -4.54 -2.23 -0.26
N LEU A 78 -5.44 -2.70 -1.13
CA LEU A 78 -5.28 -2.67 -2.58
C LEU A 78 -6.32 -1.75 -3.22
N VAL A 79 -5.87 -0.83 -4.07
CA VAL A 79 -6.73 0.04 -4.89
C VAL A 79 -6.40 -0.20 -6.36
N LYS A 80 -7.42 -0.55 -7.15
CA LYS A 80 -7.29 -0.85 -8.59
C LYS A 80 -8.54 -0.40 -9.37
N SER A 81 -8.51 -0.56 -10.68
CA SER A 81 -9.67 -0.39 -11.56
C SER A 81 -10.33 0.99 -11.39
N ASN A 82 -9.56 2.08 -11.57
CA ASN A 82 -10.04 3.46 -11.54
C ASN A 82 -10.72 3.84 -10.22
N SER A 83 -10.17 3.42 -9.09
CA SER A 83 -10.76 3.61 -7.76
C SER A 83 -9.93 4.55 -6.90
N THR A 84 -10.51 5.05 -5.82
CA THR A 84 -9.82 5.98 -4.91
C THR A 84 -9.96 5.53 -3.46
N ALA A 85 -8.87 5.64 -2.70
CA ALA A 85 -8.91 5.53 -1.25
C ALA A 85 -8.30 6.78 -0.60
N THR A 86 -9.04 7.38 0.33
CA THR A 86 -8.54 8.44 1.21
C THR A 86 -8.34 7.85 2.61
N ILE A 87 -7.10 7.83 3.09
CA ILE A 87 -6.70 7.16 4.33
C ILE A 87 -6.18 8.20 5.31
N LYS A 88 -6.73 8.24 6.54
CA LYS A 88 -6.32 9.18 7.58
C LYS A 88 -6.32 8.55 8.96
N ASN A 89 -5.29 8.85 9.77
CA ASN A 89 -5.12 8.32 11.14
C ASN A 89 -5.23 6.79 11.21
N ALA A 90 -4.69 6.07 10.22
CA ALA A 90 -4.75 4.62 10.17
C ALA A 90 -3.47 4.00 10.72
N THR A 91 -3.60 2.82 11.32
CA THR A 91 -2.48 1.94 11.66
C THR A 91 -2.56 0.73 10.73
N ILE A 92 -1.54 0.55 9.90
CA ILE A 92 -1.49 -0.50 8.89
C ILE A 92 -0.30 -1.39 9.18
N SER A 93 -0.54 -2.68 9.37
CA SER A 93 0.51 -3.66 9.64
C SER A 93 0.46 -4.82 8.67
N THR A 94 1.63 -5.26 8.22
CA THR A 94 1.80 -6.49 7.44
C THR A 94 2.93 -7.30 8.04
N ASN A 95 2.71 -8.59 8.21
CA ASN A 95 3.69 -9.50 8.80
C ASN A 95 3.72 -10.81 8.03
N ALA A 96 4.17 -10.81 6.80
CA ALA A 96 4.61 -12.00 6.09
C ALA A 96 5.19 -11.69 4.73
N LYS A 97 5.78 -12.72 4.13
CA LYS A 97 6.56 -12.69 2.91
C LYS A 97 5.75 -12.20 1.70
N GLY A 98 6.30 -11.23 0.97
CA GLY A 98 5.72 -10.72 -0.29
C GLY A 98 4.45 -9.91 -0.10
N ARG A 99 4.36 -9.07 0.94
CA ARG A 99 3.17 -8.25 1.19
C ARG A 99 3.46 -6.79 1.25
N ASN A 100 2.72 -6.05 0.47
CA ASN A 100 2.72 -4.60 0.51
C ASN A 100 1.67 -4.11 1.51
N ALA A 101 1.98 -3.06 2.27
CA ALA A 101 0.98 -2.52 3.19
C ALA A 101 -0.12 -1.78 2.43
N VAL A 102 0.27 -0.89 1.51
CA VAL A 102 -0.66 -0.10 0.70
C VAL A 102 -0.21 -0.13 -0.76
N PHE A 103 -1.11 -0.51 -1.65
CA PHE A 103 -0.81 -0.73 -3.05
C PHE A 103 -1.84 -0.06 -3.97
N SER A 104 -1.35 0.72 -4.95
CA SER A 104 -2.18 1.30 -6.01
C SER A 104 -1.74 0.78 -7.37
N THR A 105 -2.64 0.21 -8.15
CA THR A 105 -2.32 -0.33 -9.48
C THR A 105 -3.32 0.06 -10.54
N GLY A 106 -2.82 0.40 -11.72
CA GLY A 106 -3.63 0.78 -12.88
C GLY A 106 -3.89 2.27 -12.99
N THR A 107 -4.14 2.70 -14.22
CA THR A 107 -4.43 4.10 -14.53
C THR A 107 -5.65 4.58 -13.73
N ASP A 108 -5.60 5.83 -13.24
CA ASP A 108 -6.64 6.48 -12.44
C ASP A 108 -6.96 5.82 -11.08
N SER A 109 -6.20 4.82 -10.67
CA SER A 109 -6.25 4.30 -9.30
C SER A 109 -5.41 5.17 -8.37
N LYS A 110 -6.02 5.71 -7.29
CA LYS A 110 -5.41 6.76 -6.47
C LYS A 110 -5.54 6.47 -4.98
N ILE A 111 -4.48 6.73 -4.25
CA ILE A 111 -4.46 6.68 -2.79
C ILE A 111 -3.93 8.01 -2.25
N TYR A 112 -4.68 8.58 -1.32
CA TYR A 112 -4.26 9.73 -0.52
C TYR A 112 -4.17 9.28 0.93
N ILE A 113 -2.95 9.24 1.49
CA ILE A 113 -2.73 8.77 2.86
C ILE A 113 -2.08 9.86 3.71
N SER A 114 -2.66 10.13 4.88
CA SER A 114 -2.11 11.11 5.82
C SER A 114 -2.16 10.64 7.28
N ASP A 115 -1.28 11.23 8.10
CA ASP A 115 -1.25 11.07 9.56
C ASP A 115 -1.30 9.60 10.03
N SER A 116 -0.70 8.69 9.27
CA SER A 116 -0.84 7.25 9.45
C SER A 116 0.49 6.58 9.78
N THR A 117 0.42 5.38 10.37
CA THR A 117 1.58 4.56 10.68
C THR A 117 1.52 3.26 9.88
N ILE A 118 2.62 2.92 9.21
CA ILE A 118 2.77 1.70 8.43
C ILE A 118 3.90 0.88 9.04
N THR A 119 3.60 -0.36 9.41
CA THR A 119 4.57 -1.34 9.90
C THR A 119 4.64 -2.52 8.93
N THR A 120 5.83 -2.85 8.43
CA THR A 120 6.05 -4.06 7.65
C THR A 120 7.10 -4.91 8.33
N GLU A 121 6.76 -6.13 8.68
CA GLU A 121 7.63 -7.08 9.37
C GLU A 121 7.99 -8.30 8.51
N GLY A 122 7.49 -8.40 7.30
CA GLY A 122 7.70 -9.55 6.42
C GLY A 122 9.07 -9.58 5.77
N GLU A 123 9.62 -10.78 5.61
CA GLU A 123 10.80 -11.02 4.80
C GLU A 123 10.48 -10.84 3.31
N SER A 124 11.43 -10.34 2.53
CA SER A 124 11.40 -10.20 1.06
C SER A 124 10.21 -9.42 0.48
N SER A 125 10.48 -8.32 -0.21
CA SER A 125 9.52 -7.54 -1.02
C SER A 125 8.31 -6.99 -0.26
N SER A 126 8.39 -6.81 1.06
CA SER A 126 7.33 -6.20 1.85
C SER A 126 7.49 -4.68 1.86
N ARG A 127 6.77 -3.98 0.99
CA ARG A 127 6.85 -2.53 0.86
C ARG A 127 5.77 -1.84 1.68
N GLY A 128 6.08 -0.64 2.18
CA GLY A 128 5.09 0.19 2.88
C GLY A 128 4.06 0.78 1.92
N LEU A 129 4.54 1.43 0.86
CA LEU A 129 3.72 2.00 -0.21
C LEU A 129 4.27 1.55 -1.55
N ASP A 130 3.41 1.12 -2.45
CA ASP A 130 3.80 0.71 -3.80
C ASP A 130 2.75 1.13 -4.84
N ALA A 131 3.21 1.56 -6.01
CA ALA A 131 2.35 1.97 -7.11
C ALA A 131 2.88 1.43 -8.45
N THR A 132 2.01 0.78 -9.21
CA THR A 132 2.35 0.16 -10.50
C THR A 132 1.34 0.51 -11.57
N TYR A 133 1.71 0.31 -12.84
CA TYR A 133 0.83 0.47 -14.01
C TYR A 133 0.05 1.79 -14.09
N GLY A 134 0.63 2.89 -13.57
CA GLY A 134 -0.03 4.20 -13.55
C GLY A 134 -0.85 4.49 -12.30
N GLY A 135 -0.85 3.59 -11.32
CA GLY A 135 -1.38 3.88 -9.98
C GLY A 135 -0.66 5.06 -9.32
N TYR A 136 -1.36 5.78 -8.48
CA TYR A 136 -0.88 6.99 -7.81
C TYR A 136 -1.04 6.88 -6.29
N ILE A 137 -0.01 7.32 -5.56
CA ILE A 137 -0.07 7.46 -4.09
C ILE A 137 0.48 8.83 -3.69
N GLU A 138 -0.30 9.61 -2.96
CA GLU A 138 0.15 10.80 -2.24
C GLU A 138 0.19 10.51 -0.74
N ALA A 139 1.35 10.76 -0.10
CA ALA A 139 1.56 10.50 1.31
C ALA A 139 1.99 11.78 2.05
N ASP A 140 1.33 12.10 3.16
CA ASP A 140 1.65 13.25 4.01
C ASP A 140 1.68 12.81 5.48
N ASN A 141 2.78 13.11 6.19
CA ASN A 141 2.96 12.76 7.61
C ASN A 141 2.74 11.25 7.91
N VAL A 142 3.28 10.36 7.06
CA VAL A 142 3.22 8.91 7.25
C VAL A 142 4.49 8.43 7.95
N LYS A 143 4.34 7.66 9.03
CA LYS A 143 5.43 7.03 9.76
C LYS A 143 5.62 5.60 9.28
N PHE A 144 6.86 5.22 8.98
CA PHE A 144 7.22 3.87 8.57
C PHE A 144 8.03 3.18 9.68
N GLN A 145 7.64 1.96 10.01
CA GLN A 145 8.39 1.04 10.85
C GLN A 145 8.70 -0.21 10.02
N LEU A 146 9.90 -0.28 9.48
CA LEU A 146 10.32 -1.37 8.59
C LEU A 146 11.35 -2.21 9.36
N LYS A 147 11.18 -3.52 9.39
CA LYS A 147 12.01 -4.43 10.19
C LYS A 147 13.25 -4.94 9.46
N GLU A 148 13.41 -4.70 8.16
CA GLU A 148 14.55 -5.16 7.37
C GLU A 148 15.16 -4.08 6.48
N ASP A 149 16.41 -4.30 6.04
CA ASP A 149 17.18 -3.50 5.07
C ASP A 149 16.43 -3.35 3.74
N LEU A 150 15.43 -2.51 3.73
CA LEU A 150 14.61 -2.29 2.57
C LEU A 150 15.15 -1.13 1.75
N VAL A 151 15.66 -1.46 0.57
CA VAL A 151 15.80 -0.49 -0.51
C VAL A 151 14.40 0.04 -0.81
N LEU A 152 14.11 1.24 -0.33
CA LEU A 152 12.88 1.98 -0.60
C LEU A 152 12.87 2.31 -2.10
N LEU A 153 12.29 1.44 -2.91
CA LEU A 153 12.05 1.71 -4.32
C LEU A 153 10.84 2.63 -4.44
N LEU A 154 11.10 3.92 -4.32
CA LEU A 154 10.11 4.99 -4.56
C LEU A 154 9.88 5.11 -6.08
N LEU A 155 9.07 4.23 -6.65
CA LEU A 155 8.55 4.37 -8.00
C LEU A 155 7.29 5.24 -7.96
N ARG A 156 7.46 6.54 -8.32
CA ARG A 156 6.40 7.55 -8.47
C ARG A 156 5.50 7.75 -7.24
N ILE A 157 6.11 8.10 -6.13
CA ILE A 157 5.39 8.79 -5.05
C ILE A 157 5.69 10.26 -5.22
N GLU A 158 4.69 11.08 -5.50
CA GLU A 158 4.80 12.51 -5.31
C GLU A 158 4.72 12.78 -3.80
N VAL A 159 5.87 12.72 -3.16
CA VAL A 159 6.00 13.11 -1.76
C VAL A 159 6.04 14.63 -1.72
N LYS A 160 5.15 15.27 -0.95
CA LYS A 160 5.23 16.72 -0.72
C LYS A 160 6.64 17.08 -0.26
N ALA A 161 7.19 18.19 -0.78
CA ALA A 161 8.58 18.62 -0.58
C ALA A 161 9.07 18.61 0.88
N GLN A 162 8.16 18.74 1.85
CA GLN A 162 8.46 18.70 3.27
C GLN A 162 8.93 17.33 3.79
N LEU A 163 8.47 16.22 3.21
CA LEU A 163 8.91 14.88 3.62
C LEU A 163 10.30 14.56 3.06
N LEU A 164 10.57 14.95 1.82
CA LEU A 164 11.91 14.86 1.22
C LEU A 164 12.95 15.62 2.05
N GLN A 165 12.60 16.81 2.53
CA GLN A 165 13.47 17.63 3.37
C GLN A 165 13.76 16.97 4.73
N LYS A 166 12.77 16.32 5.37
CA LYS A 166 12.96 15.56 6.61
C LYS A 166 13.84 14.33 6.43
N ILE A 167 13.66 13.59 5.34
CA ILE A 167 14.49 12.40 5.04
C ILE A 167 15.94 12.80 4.77
N LEU A 168 16.19 13.91 4.06
CA LEU A 168 17.54 14.42 3.83
C LEU A 168 18.23 14.83 5.15
N ILE A 169 17.52 15.51 6.03
CA ILE A 169 18.04 15.94 7.34
C ILE A 169 18.43 14.72 8.20
N LEU A 170 17.60 13.68 8.23
CA LEU A 170 17.90 12.46 8.99
C LEU A 170 19.13 11.73 8.46
N LYS A 171 19.30 11.63 7.15
CA LYS A 171 20.50 11.02 6.52
C LYS A 171 21.76 11.84 6.81
N GLN A 172 21.67 13.15 6.80
CA GLN A 172 22.81 14.01 7.13
C GLN A 172 23.22 13.83 8.60
N MET A 173 22.25 13.77 9.52
CA MET A 173 22.53 13.54 10.94
C MET A 173 23.18 12.17 11.21
N GLU A 174 22.82 11.12 10.45
CA GLU A 174 23.49 9.82 10.56
C GLU A 174 24.93 9.83 10.07
N GLN A 175 25.26 10.63 9.04
CA GLN A 175 26.62 10.78 8.53
C GLN A 175 27.50 11.62 9.48
N ASP A 176 26.92 12.60 10.18
CA ASP A 176 27.63 13.44 11.12
C ASP A 176 27.93 12.75 12.47
N LEU A 177 27.35 11.56 12.70
CA LEU A 177 27.56 10.73 13.90
C LEU A 177 28.60 9.60 13.72
N GLN A 178 29.20 9.47 12.55
CA GLN A 178 30.30 8.52 12.24
C GLN A 178 31.65 9.22 12.19
#